data_99e605813979d16370b59592e2f0bac6
#
_entry.id   99e605813979d16370b59592e2f0bac6
#
_cell.length_a   1.000
_cell.length_b   1.000
_cell.length_c   1.000
_cell.angle_alpha   90.00
_cell.angle_beta   90.00
_cell.angle_gamma   90.00
#
_symmetry.space_group_name_H-M   'P 1'
#
loop_
_entity.id
_entity.type
_entity.pdbx_description
1 polymer ?
#
loop_
_entity_poly.entity_id
_entity_poly.type
_entity_poly.pdbx_seq_one_letter_code
_entity_poly.pdbx_strand_id
1 'polypeptide(L)'
;MKKRTLLALGLVTVTVALSSCNSMPKEIKAEDIKEETLYMRADGSGQVAYVEDFKEKYFNLDELKGYISSELSNYNKKYGEKAAVLSEIELKGDKVKVVLTFKNTEVYTAFNSKKGENNTKFPTVAEALSEFGELTFTEAGSEEDIKKAADEVLTDKYNIAVIEGPMLFQTGNKIKYYSGGTLDDEHHIRVDEGNKAVVVYSK
;
A
#
# COMPACT_ATOMS: atom_id res chain seq x y z
N MET A 1 -54.50 47.98 -4.45
CA MET A 1 -53.08 47.96 -4.81
C MET A 1 -52.44 46.84 -4.00
N LYS A 2 -52.10 45.67 -4.59
CA LYS A 2 -51.46 44.53 -3.94
C LYS A 2 -49.97 44.49 -4.33
N LYS A 3 -49.10 44.73 -3.38
CA LYS A 3 -47.65 44.63 -3.56
C LYS A 3 -47.26 43.14 -3.61
N ARG A 4 -46.70 42.70 -4.73
CA ARG A 4 -46.08 41.37 -4.87
C ARG A 4 -44.61 41.47 -4.47
N THR A 5 -44.27 40.78 -3.38
CA THR A 5 -42.88 40.61 -2.91
C THR A 5 -42.29 39.41 -3.67
N LEU A 6 -41.30 39.65 -4.50
CA LEU A 6 -40.49 38.61 -5.13
C LEU A 6 -39.46 38.13 -4.08
N LEU A 7 -39.57 36.87 -3.68
CA LEU A 7 -38.48 36.17 -2.96
C LEU A 7 -37.46 35.69 -4.01
N ALA A 8 -36.28 36.29 -3.99
CA ALA A 8 -35.14 35.76 -4.71
C ALA A 8 -34.51 34.63 -3.90
N LEU A 9 -34.66 33.40 -4.38
CA LEU A 9 -34.04 32.23 -3.81
C LEU A 9 -32.59 32.17 -4.30
N GLY A 10 -31.65 32.61 -3.47
CA GLY A 10 -30.21 32.53 -3.75
C GLY A 10 -29.74 31.07 -3.64
N LEU A 11 -29.42 30.49 -4.79
CA LEU A 11 -28.78 29.18 -4.89
C LEU A 11 -27.31 29.33 -4.48
N VAL A 12 -27.00 28.98 -3.25
CA VAL A 12 -25.59 28.87 -2.78
C VAL A 12 -25.05 27.56 -3.32
N THR A 13 -24.34 27.61 -4.44
CA THR A 13 -23.51 26.47 -4.90
C THR A 13 -22.27 26.38 -4.01
N VAL A 14 -22.30 25.45 -3.08
CA VAL A 14 -21.09 25.04 -2.32
C VAL A 14 -20.24 24.24 -3.29
N THR A 15 -19.27 24.87 -3.91
CA THR A 15 -18.18 24.18 -4.61
C THR A 15 -17.27 23.58 -3.54
N VAL A 16 -17.45 22.30 -3.27
CA VAL A 16 -16.46 21.50 -2.54
C VAL A 16 -15.24 21.39 -3.46
N ALA A 17 -14.26 22.25 -3.27
CA ALA A 17 -12.95 22.07 -3.87
C ALA A 17 -12.33 20.83 -3.23
N LEU A 18 -12.41 19.69 -3.93
CA LEU A 18 -11.57 18.53 -3.67
C LEU A 18 -10.14 18.95 -4.04
N SER A 19 -9.45 19.58 -3.10
CA SER A 19 -8.00 19.71 -3.18
C SER A 19 -7.42 18.31 -2.97
N SER A 20 -7.29 17.53 -4.04
CA SER A 20 -6.39 16.39 -4.06
C SER A 20 -4.98 16.96 -3.90
N CYS A 21 -4.51 17.04 -2.67
CA CYS A 21 -3.11 17.25 -2.40
C CYS A 21 -2.37 16.02 -2.95
N ASN A 22 -1.82 16.17 -4.15
CA ASN A 22 -0.88 15.23 -4.77
C ASN A 22 0.43 15.29 -3.98
N SER A 23 0.41 14.85 -2.71
CA SER A 23 1.60 14.78 -1.88
C SER A 23 2.27 13.44 -2.12
N MET A 24 3.53 13.48 -2.59
CA MET A 24 4.38 12.29 -2.64
C MET A 24 4.28 11.53 -1.31
N PRO A 25 4.13 10.19 -1.35
CA PRO A 25 4.10 9.40 -0.14
C PRO A 25 5.36 9.65 0.71
N LYS A 26 5.14 9.82 2.00
CA LYS A 26 6.23 9.99 2.98
C LYS A 26 6.59 8.63 3.56
N GLU A 27 7.77 8.55 4.16
CA GLU A 27 8.14 7.40 4.99
C GLU A 27 7.06 7.13 6.05
N ILE A 28 6.78 5.84 6.24
CA ILE A 28 5.80 5.40 7.23
C ILE A 28 6.38 5.65 8.62
N LYS A 29 5.60 6.35 9.47
CA LYS A 29 5.87 6.51 10.89
C LYS A 29 4.79 5.80 11.70
N ALA A 30 5.17 5.13 12.77
CA ALA A 30 4.24 4.37 13.61
C ALA A 30 3.08 5.24 14.11
N GLU A 31 3.32 6.52 14.45
CA GLU A 31 2.29 7.45 14.92
C GLU A 31 1.18 7.71 13.90
N ASP A 32 1.49 7.68 12.60
CA ASP A 32 0.57 8.02 11.50
C ASP A 32 -0.24 6.83 10.99
N ILE A 33 0.17 5.59 11.30
CA ILE A 33 -0.44 4.37 10.78
C ILE A 33 -1.82 4.15 11.38
N LYS A 34 -2.79 3.83 10.53
CA LYS A 34 -4.16 3.46 10.93
C LYS A 34 -4.53 2.03 10.55
N GLU A 35 -3.86 1.48 9.56
CA GLU A 35 -4.10 0.18 8.94
C GLU A 35 -2.79 -0.42 8.43
N GLU A 36 -2.77 -1.69 8.09
CA GLU A 36 -1.61 -2.30 7.44
C GLU A 36 -1.24 -1.54 6.17
N THR A 37 0.03 -1.17 6.06
CA THR A 37 0.50 -0.31 4.98
C THR A 37 1.83 -0.84 4.44
N LEU A 38 1.92 -0.97 3.12
CA LEU A 38 3.15 -1.26 2.40
C LEU A 38 3.55 -0.06 1.55
N TYR A 39 4.70 0.52 1.82
CA TYR A 39 5.26 1.62 1.04
C TYR A 39 6.49 1.17 0.27
N MET A 40 6.46 1.33 -1.06
CA MET A 40 7.60 1.08 -1.94
C MET A 40 8.18 2.40 -2.42
N ARG A 41 9.45 2.65 -2.10
CA ARG A 41 10.20 3.81 -2.58
C ARG A 41 10.60 3.64 -4.04
N ALA A 42 10.92 4.75 -4.69
CA ALA A 42 11.35 4.76 -6.09
C ALA A 42 12.66 3.97 -6.33
N ASP A 43 13.50 3.80 -5.32
CA ASP A 43 14.75 3.02 -5.40
C ASP A 43 14.54 1.50 -5.21
N GLY A 44 13.29 1.05 -5.05
CA GLY A 44 12.93 -0.35 -4.84
C GLY A 44 13.06 -0.83 -3.39
N SER A 45 13.52 0.00 -2.46
CA SER A 45 13.43 -0.28 -1.03
C SER A 45 11.99 -0.06 -0.54
N GLY A 46 11.64 -0.58 0.63
CA GLY A 46 10.28 -0.44 1.12
C GLY A 46 10.14 -0.47 2.62
N GLN A 47 8.98 -0.07 3.09
CA GLN A 47 8.55 -0.21 4.48
C GLN A 47 7.22 -0.94 4.54
N VAL A 48 7.05 -1.79 5.54
CA VAL A 48 5.74 -2.35 5.87
C VAL A 48 5.40 -2.00 7.31
N ALA A 49 4.16 -1.64 7.52
CA ALA A 49 3.60 -1.38 8.83
C ALA A 49 2.52 -2.40 9.15
N TYR A 50 2.62 -3.02 10.30
CA TYR A 50 1.62 -3.90 10.88
C TYR A 50 0.91 -3.20 12.03
N VAL A 51 -0.40 -3.44 12.16
CA VAL A 51 -1.23 -2.89 13.24
C VAL A 51 -1.98 -4.05 13.89
N GLU A 52 -1.58 -4.42 15.10
CA GLU A 52 -2.10 -5.60 15.78
C GLU A 52 -2.73 -5.26 17.13
N ASP A 53 -3.70 -6.07 17.55
CA ASP A 53 -4.24 -6.00 18.89
C ASP A 53 -3.20 -6.43 19.93
N PHE A 54 -3.01 -5.62 20.96
CA PHE A 54 -2.01 -5.83 22.01
C PHE A 54 -2.62 -5.61 23.42
N LYS A 55 -3.85 -6.09 23.60
CA LYS A 55 -4.65 -5.85 24.81
C LYS A 55 -4.52 -6.92 25.89
N GLU A 56 -3.92 -8.06 25.57
CA GLU A 56 -3.80 -9.15 26.51
C GLU A 56 -2.77 -8.85 27.62
N LYS A 57 -3.12 -9.13 28.86
CA LYS A 57 -2.29 -8.78 30.03
C LYS A 57 -0.91 -9.43 30.06
N TYR A 58 -0.73 -10.52 29.32
CA TYR A 58 0.54 -11.24 29.20
C TYR A 58 1.40 -10.74 28.04
N PHE A 59 0.92 -9.81 27.22
CA PHE A 59 1.71 -9.19 26.17
C PHE A 59 2.73 -8.20 26.77
N ASN A 60 3.97 -8.29 26.30
CA ASN A 60 5.08 -7.46 26.74
C ASN A 60 5.81 -6.85 25.53
N LEU A 61 5.88 -5.53 25.47
CA LEU A 61 6.46 -4.81 24.34
C LEU A 61 7.96 -5.09 24.19
N ASP A 62 8.72 -5.25 25.28
CA ASP A 62 10.16 -5.51 25.22
C ASP A 62 10.44 -6.94 24.75
N GLU A 63 9.60 -7.90 25.14
CA GLU A 63 9.66 -9.27 24.63
C GLU A 63 9.36 -9.30 23.12
N LEU A 64 8.34 -8.56 22.66
CA LEU A 64 8.03 -8.44 21.25
C LEU A 64 9.20 -7.82 20.46
N LYS A 65 9.80 -6.73 20.96
CA LYS A 65 11.01 -6.14 20.36
C LYS A 65 12.17 -7.13 20.28
N GLY A 66 12.40 -7.87 21.36
CA GLY A 66 13.44 -8.92 21.43
C GLY A 66 13.20 -10.02 20.40
N TYR A 67 11.96 -10.50 20.30
CA TYR A 67 11.55 -11.49 19.31
C TYR A 67 11.78 -11.00 17.88
N ILE A 68 11.24 -9.82 17.51
CA ILE A 68 11.41 -9.23 16.18
C ILE A 68 12.90 -9.06 15.85
N SER A 69 13.70 -8.54 16.78
CA SER A 69 15.14 -8.32 16.58
C SER A 69 15.88 -9.63 16.31
N SER A 70 15.51 -10.70 17.02
CA SER A 70 16.09 -12.03 16.83
C SER A 70 15.75 -12.61 15.46
N GLU A 71 14.46 -12.52 15.05
CA GLU A 71 14.00 -12.96 13.74
C GLU A 71 14.70 -12.21 12.60
N LEU A 72 14.78 -10.88 12.70
CA LEU A 72 15.47 -10.06 11.71
C LEU A 72 16.97 -10.34 11.67
N SER A 73 17.62 -10.60 12.82
CA SER A 73 19.03 -10.97 12.85
C SER A 73 19.28 -12.29 12.10
N ASN A 74 18.43 -13.31 12.32
CA ASN A 74 18.52 -14.58 11.61
C ASN A 74 18.23 -14.43 10.12
N TYR A 75 17.27 -13.57 9.76
CA TYR A 75 16.95 -13.26 8.39
C TYR A 75 18.11 -12.56 7.68
N ASN A 76 18.71 -11.57 8.31
CA ASN A 76 19.84 -10.79 7.78
C ASN A 76 21.11 -11.63 7.56
N LYS A 77 21.33 -12.69 8.35
CA LYS A 77 22.43 -13.65 8.08
C LYS A 77 22.29 -14.31 6.70
N LYS A 78 21.07 -14.51 6.23
CA LYS A 78 20.80 -15.16 4.93
C LYS A 78 20.78 -14.17 3.76
N TYR A 79 20.18 -12.99 3.95
CA TYR A 79 19.89 -12.02 2.87
C TYR A 79 20.83 -10.81 2.86
N GLY A 80 21.79 -10.77 3.77
CA GLY A 80 22.78 -9.70 3.88
C GLY A 80 22.50 -8.73 5.02
N GLU A 81 23.54 -8.00 5.42
CA GLU A 81 23.45 -7.03 6.51
C GLU A 81 22.37 -5.98 6.23
N LYS A 82 21.51 -5.75 7.23
CA LYS A 82 20.39 -4.79 7.13
C LYS A 82 19.42 -5.05 5.96
N ALA A 83 19.33 -6.28 5.47
CA ALA A 83 18.34 -6.63 4.45
C ALA A 83 16.92 -6.32 4.92
N ALA A 84 16.63 -6.56 6.22
CA ALA A 84 15.40 -6.12 6.89
C ALA A 84 15.75 -5.58 8.28
N VAL A 85 15.12 -4.45 8.68
CA VAL A 85 15.36 -3.81 9.97
C VAL A 85 14.04 -3.38 10.63
N LEU A 86 13.98 -3.46 11.96
CA LEU A 86 12.91 -2.82 12.74
C LEU A 86 13.19 -1.32 12.78
N SER A 87 12.35 -0.54 12.11
CA SER A 87 12.48 0.93 12.06
C SER A 87 11.81 1.59 13.24
N GLU A 88 10.56 1.18 13.53
CA GLU A 88 9.80 1.73 14.65
C GLU A 88 8.90 0.66 15.25
N ILE A 89 8.60 0.81 16.55
CA ILE A 89 7.56 0.07 17.25
C ILE A 89 6.92 0.99 18.27
N GLU A 90 5.60 1.09 18.24
CA GLU A 90 4.81 1.94 19.13
C GLU A 90 3.65 1.13 19.71
N LEU A 91 3.41 1.28 21.01
CA LEU A 91 2.19 0.84 21.66
C LEU A 91 1.30 2.06 21.95
N LYS A 92 0.12 2.09 21.34
CA LYS A 92 -0.85 3.17 21.52
C LYS A 92 -2.22 2.60 21.85
N GLY A 93 -2.62 2.78 23.11
CA GLY A 93 -3.80 2.09 23.64
C GLY A 93 -3.60 0.57 23.60
N ASP A 94 -4.55 -0.14 23.02
CA ASP A 94 -4.55 -1.60 22.88
C ASP A 94 -3.99 -2.08 21.52
N LYS A 95 -3.30 -1.21 20.78
CA LYS A 95 -2.71 -1.53 19.47
C LYS A 95 -1.20 -1.37 19.51
N VAL A 96 -0.50 -2.38 19.02
CA VAL A 96 0.93 -2.26 18.70
C VAL A 96 1.08 -2.00 17.20
N LYS A 97 1.96 -1.08 16.87
CA LYS A 97 2.32 -0.73 15.50
C LYS A 97 3.79 -1.03 15.30
N VAL A 98 4.09 -1.80 14.28
CA VAL A 98 5.45 -2.24 13.96
C VAL A 98 5.79 -1.82 12.55
N VAL A 99 6.87 -1.06 12.37
CA VAL A 99 7.38 -0.66 11.06
C VAL A 99 8.70 -1.38 10.78
N LEU A 100 8.71 -2.16 9.71
CA LEU A 100 9.91 -2.80 9.18
C LEU A 100 10.33 -2.12 7.89
N THR A 101 11.64 -1.96 7.68
CA THR A 101 12.21 -1.49 6.42
C THR A 101 12.92 -2.64 5.73
N PHE A 102 12.72 -2.79 4.43
CA PHE A 102 13.34 -3.79 3.57
C PHE A 102 14.21 -3.14 2.50
N LYS A 103 15.36 -3.74 2.23
CA LYS A 103 16.32 -3.24 1.26
C LYS A 103 15.78 -3.22 -0.18
N ASN A 104 14.94 -4.19 -0.53
CA ASN A 104 14.32 -4.31 -1.86
C ASN A 104 13.11 -5.25 -1.84
N THR A 105 12.41 -5.34 -2.96
CA THR A 105 11.23 -6.17 -3.17
C THR A 105 11.49 -7.66 -3.00
N GLU A 106 12.66 -8.16 -3.40
CA GLU A 106 13.05 -9.57 -3.27
C GLU A 106 13.13 -9.96 -1.79
N VAL A 107 13.80 -9.13 -1.00
CA VAL A 107 13.92 -9.32 0.46
C VAL A 107 12.54 -9.31 1.11
N TYR A 108 11.68 -8.36 0.76
CA TYR A 108 10.31 -8.28 1.28
C TYR A 108 9.50 -9.54 0.93
N THR A 109 9.50 -9.93 -0.34
CA THR A 109 8.77 -11.12 -0.82
C THR A 109 9.24 -12.39 -0.08
N ALA A 110 10.57 -12.55 0.06
CA ALA A 110 11.12 -13.70 0.78
C ALA A 110 10.80 -13.70 2.29
N PHE A 111 10.63 -12.53 2.91
CA PHE A 111 10.20 -12.38 4.30
C PHE A 111 8.73 -12.81 4.46
N ASN A 112 7.85 -12.32 3.62
CA ASN A 112 6.41 -12.62 3.68
C ASN A 112 6.09 -14.07 3.34
N SER A 113 6.74 -14.65 2.33
CA SER A 113 6.49 -16.05 1.95
C SER A 113 6.81 -17.06 3.05
N LYS A 114 7.67 -16.72 4.03
CA LYS A 114 7.93 -17.56 5.20
C LYS A 114 6.77 -17.56 6.20
N LYS A 115 6.00 -16.48 6.29
CA LYS A 115 4.92 -16.36 7.27
C LYS A 115 3.63 -17.04 6.79
N GLY A 116 3.44 -17.25 5.49
CA GLY A 116 2.28 -17.92 4.92
C GLY A 116 0.97 -17.12 5.04
N GLU A 117 1.04 -15.88 5.52
CA GLU A 117 -0.11 -15.06 5.89
C GLU A 117 -0.48 -14.01 4.82
N ASN A 118 0.46 -13.67 3.93
CA ASN A 118 0.24 -12.64 2.92
C ASN A 118 1.01 -12.99 1.65
N ASN A 119 0.29 -13.09 0.51
CA ASN A 119 0.87 -13.40 -0.80
C ASN A 119 1.25 -12.15 -1.60
N THR A 120 1.40 -11.00 -0.94
CA THR A 120 1.91 -9.80 -1.60
C THR A 120 3.31 -10.05 -2.16
N LYS A 121 3.47 -9.84 -3.46
CA LYS A 121 4.68 -10.16 -4.21
C LYS A 121 4.94 -9.16 -5.34
N PHE A 122 6.16 -9.17 -5.84
CA PHE A 122 6.61 -8.34 -6.96
C PHE A 122 7.10 -9.26 -8.09
N PRO A 123 6.18 -9.75 -8.93
CA PRO A 123 6.50 -10.71 -9.98
C PRO A 123 7.28 -10.07 -11.13
N THR A 124 8.02 -10.91 -11.85
CA THR A 124 8.50 -10.56 -13.18
C THR A 124 7.35 -10.43 -14.17
N VAL A 125 7.58 -9.78 -15.32
CA VAL A 125 6.55 -9.67 -16.38
C VAL A 125 6.05 -11.05 -16.84
N ALA A 126 6.96 -12.01 -17.01
CA ALA A 126 6.59 -13.37 -17.44
C ALA A 126 5.69 -14.08 -16.41
N GLU A 127 6.01 -13.96 -15.12
CA GLU A 127 5.18 -14.52 -14.05
C GLU A 127 3.83 -13.82 -13.97
N ALA A 128 3.82 -12.49 -14.09
CA ALA A 128 2.58 -11.70 -14.08
C ALA A 128 1.67 -12.04 -15.26
N LEU A 129 2.19 -12.14 -16.46
CA LEU A 129 1.42 -12.56 -17.65
C LEU A 129 0.90 -13.99 -17.52
N SER A 130 1.69 -14.90 -16.96
CA SER A 130 1.25 -16.28 -16.74
C SER A 130 0.09 -16.41 -15.76
N GLU A 131 0.07 -15.57 -14.71
CA GLU A 131 -0.94 -15.63 -13.64
C GLU A 131 -2.14 -14.71 -13.89
N PHE A 132 -1.91 -13.56 -14.53
CA PHE A 132 -2.87 -12.46 -14.65
C PHE A 132 -3.14 -12.03 -16.11
N GLY A 133 -2.71 -12.79 -17.09
CA GLY A 133 -2.84 -12.46 -18.51
C GLY A 133 -4.28 -12.28 -19.01
N GLU A 134 -5.27 -12.84 -18.29
CA GLU A 134 -6.70 -12.69 -18.61
C GLU A 134 -7.34 -11.45 -17.94
N LEU A 135 -6.62 -10.74 -17.08
CA LEU A 135 -7.18 -9.58 -16.40
C LEU A 135 -7.28 -8.37 -17.32
N THR A 136 -8.26 -7.53 -17.00
CA THR A 136 -8.40 -6.19 -17.56
C THR A 136 -7.96 -5.16 -16.53
N PHE A 137 -7.17 -4.19 -16.95
CA PHE A 137 -6.62 -3.15 -16.13
C PHE A 137 -7.30 -1.81 -16.38
N THR A 138 -7.50 -1.04 -15.32
CA THR A 138 -7.97 0.35 -15.39
C THR A 138 -6.77 1.28 -15.46
N GLU A 139 -6.79 2.28 -16.34
CA GLU A 139 -5.77 3.33 -16.39
C GLU A 139 -5.98 4.32 -15.24
N ALA A 140 -4.93 4.52 -14.42
CA ALA A 140 -4.98 5.41 -13.28
C ALA A 140 -4.95 6.89 -13.72
N GLY A 141 -5.77 7.73 -13.07
CA GLY A 141 -5.81 9.17 -13.33
C GLY A 141 -6.54 9.58 -14.63
N SER A 142 -7.20 8.65 -15.32
CA SER A 142 -8.10 8.95 -16.41
C SER A 142 -9.49 9.38 -15.87
N GLU A 143 -10.08 10.41 -16.45
CA GLU A 143 -11.48 10.80 -16.15
C GLU A 143 -12.49 9.75 -16.67
N GLU A 144 -12.09 8.97 -17.66
CA GLU A 144 -12.85 7.84 -18.20
C GLU A 144 -12.22 6.53 -17.70
N ASP A 145 -13.07 5.53 -17.45
CA ASP A 145 -12.63 4.15 -17.08
C ASP A 145 -11.98 3.44 -18.28
N ILE A 146 -10.83 3.94 -18.72
CA ILE A 146 -10.08 3.34 -19.82
C ILE A 146 -9.57 1.97 -19.38
N LYS A 147 -10.00 0.94 -20.12
CA LYS A 147 -9.60 -0.45 -19.88
C LYS A 147 -8.53 -0.88 -20.88
N LYS A 148 -7.53 -1.63 -20.36
CA LYS A 148 -6.42 -2.17 -21.13
C LYS A 148 -6.28 -3.66 -20.88
N ALA A 149 -5.88 -4.40 -21.91
CA ALA A 149 -5.55 -5.82 -21.75
C ALA A 149 -4.22 -6.01 -21.02
N ALA A 150 -4.04 -7.16 -20.39
CA ALA A 150 -2.86 -7.45 -19.59
C ALA A 150 -1.55 -7.37 -20.40
N ASP A 151 -1.53 -7.84 -21.63
CA ASP A 151 -0.36 -7.82 -22.52
C ASP A 151 0.06 -6.40 -22.96
N GLU A 152 -0.86 -5.44 -22.92
CA GLU A 152 -0.56 -4.02 -23.18
C GLU A 152 0.15 -3.35 -21.99
N VAL A 153 -0.14 -3.78 -20.76
CA VAL A 153 0.28 -3.07 -19.53
C VAL A 153 1.34 -3.82 -18.72
N LEU A 154 1.33 -5.16 -18.71
CA LEU A 154 2.34 -5.98 -18.04
C LEU A 154 3.60 -6.09 -18.88
N THR A 155 4.40 -5.02 -18.88
CA THR A 155 5.59 -4.88 -19.72
C THR A 155 6.80 -4.46 -18.91
N ASP A 156 8.01 -4.64 -19.45
CA ASP A 156 9.28 -4.25 -18.81
C ASP A 156 9.44 -2.73 -18.58
N LYS A 157 8.51 -1.93 -19.05
CA LYS A 157 8.48 -0.47 -18.80
C LYS A 157 8.08 -0.12 -17.37
N TYR A 158 7.42 -1.04 -16.69
CA TYR A 158 6.79 -0.80 -15.39
C TYR A 158 7.26 -1.80 -14.34
N ASN A 159 7.07 -1.43 -13.08
CA ASN A 159 7.10 -2.34 -11.97
C ASN A 159 5.69 -2.94 -11.75
N ILE A 160 5.64 -4.17 -11.26
CA ILE A 160 4.39 -4.88 -11.00
C ILE A 160 4.38 -5.29 -9.53
N ALA A 161 3.28 -5.03 -8.84
CA ALA A 161 3.01 -5.52 -7.51
C ALA A 161 1.69 -6.26 -7.48
N VAL A 162 1.65 -7.38 -6.79
CA VAL A 162 0.42 -8.11 -6.44
C VAL A 162 0.20 -7.91 -4.95
N ILE A 163 -0.86 -7.23 -4.61
CA ILE A 163 -1.17 -6.84 -3.23
C ILE A 163 -2.36 -7.67 -2.76
N GLU A 164 -2.23 -8.32 -1.62
CA GLU A 164 -3.30 -9.05 -0.96
C GLU A 164 -3.75 -8.26 0.27
N GLY A 165 -5.07 -8.08 0.41
CA GLY A 165 -5.66 -7.29 1.48
C GLY A 165 -5.94 -8.07 2.78
N PRO A 166 -6.19 -7.35 3.89
CA PRO A 166 -6.35 -5.90 3.92
C PRO A 166 -5.01 -5.16 3.89
N MET A 167 -4.84 -4.18 3.00
CA MET A 167 -3.60 -3.40 2.91
C MET A 167 -3.77 -2.08 2.16
N LEU A 168 -3.17 -1.02 2.66
CA LEU A 168 -2.90 0.19 1.91
C LEU A 168 -1.53 0.06 1.22
N PHE A 169 -1.52 -0.03 -0.10
CA PHE A 169 -0.28 0.03 -0.86
C PHE A 169 0.02 1.47 -1.28
N GLN A 170 1.23 1.91 -0.96
CA GLN A 170 1.76 3.23 -1.33
C GLN A 170 3.01 3.06 -2.17
N THR A 171 3.21 3.92 -3.15
CA THR A 171 4.44 3.91 -3.96
C THR A 171 4.97 5.31 -4.24
N GLY A 172 6.28 5.49 -4.15
CA GLY A 172 6.97 6.73 -4.53
C GLY A 172 6.86 7.03 -6.02
N ASN A 173 6.53 6.04 -6.83
CA ASN A 173 6.31 6.16 -8.26
C ASN A 173 4.79 6.18 -8.57
N LYS A 174 4.42 6.74 -9.72
CA LYS A 174 3.00 6.82 -10.09
C LYS A 174 2.43 5.47 -10.48
N ILE A 175 1.28 5.12 -9.91
CA ILE A 175 0.45 4.01 -10.40
C ILE A 175 -0.06 4.39 -11.79
N LYS A 176 0.09 3.49 -12.75
CA LYS A 176 -0.32 3.67 -14.15
C LYS A 176 -1.55 2.86 -14.49
N TYR A 177 -1.58 1.62 -14.02
CA TYR A 177 -2.71 0.73 -14.26
C TYR A 177 -2.93 -0.14 -13.03
N TYR A 178 -4.16 -0.58 -12.83
CA TYR A 178 -4.50 -1.49 -11.75
C TYR A 178 -5.69 -2.39 -12.13
N SER A 179 -5.74 -3.55 -11.50
CA SER A 179 -6.86 -4.47 -11.56
C SER A 179 -7.17 -4.94 -10.13
N GLY A 180 -8.40 -4.69 -9.68
CA GLY A 180 -8.78 -4.87 -8.27
C GLY A 180 -8.36 -3.72 -7.36
N GLY A 181 -8.87 -3.71 -6.12
CA GLY A 181 -8.65 -2.64 -5.16
C GLY A 181 -9.37 -1.32 -5.49
N THR A 182 -9.17 -0.33 -4.64
CA THR A 182 -9.69 1.03 -4.79
C THR A 182 -8.53 2.01 -4.86
N LEU A 183 -8.41 2.72 -5.98
CA LEU A 183 -7.38 3.74 -6.15
C LEU A 183 -7.80 5.00 -5.39
N ASP A 184 -7.02 5.40 -4.38
CA ASP A 184 -7.25 6.63 -3.61
C ASP A 184 -6.67 7.85 -4.36
N ASP A 185 -5.48 7.68 -4.95
CA ASP A 185 -4.81 8.64 -5.83
C ASP A 185 -3.71 7.96 -6.68
N GLU A 186 -2.90 8.74 -7.40
CA GLU A 186 -1.84 8.22 -8.28
C GLU A 186 -0.67 7.50 -7.57
N HIS A 187 -0.68 7.47 -6.22
CA HIS A 187 0.35 6.84 -5.40
C HIS A 187 -0.21 5.83 -4.39
N HIS A 188 -1.52 5.78 -4.20
CA HIS A 188 -2.16 5.01 -3.16
C HIS A 188 -3.29 4.14 -3.70
N ILE A 189 -3.27 2.86 -3.36
CA ILE A 189 -4.36 1.93 -3.63
C ILE A 189 -4.65 1.08 -2.40
N ARG A 190 -5.92 0.95 -2.07
CA ARG A 190 -6.43 0.18 -0.94
C ARG A 190 -6.97 -1.16 -1.43
N VAL A 191 -6.62 -2.21 -0.74
CA VAL A 191 -7.11 -3.56 -0.98
C VAL A 191 -7.81 -4.06 0.27
N ASP A 192 -9.09 -4.35 0.16
CA ASP A 192 -9.90 -4.84 1.27
C ASP A 192 -9.57 -6.30 1.62
N GLU A 193 -9.97 -6.74 2.83
CA GLU A 193 -9.78 -8.10 3.29
C GLU A 193 -10.36 -9.13 2.32
N GLY A 194 -9.61 -10.19 2.05
CA GLY A 194 -9.97 -11.26 1.13
C GLY A 194 -9.91 -10.91 -0.34
N ASN A 195 -9.53 -9.68 -0.69
CA ASN A 195 -9.35 -9.23 -2.07
C ASN A 195 -7.86 -9.17 -2.45
N LYS A 196 -7.64 -9.05 -3.77
CA LYS A 196 -6.32 -8.91 -4.37
C LYS A 196 -6.34 -7.80 -5.42
N ALA A 197 -5.24 -7.04 -5.52
CA ALA A 197 -5.02 -6.11 -6.61
C ALA A 197 -3.70 -6.40 -7.33
N VAL A 198 -3.69 -6.22 -8.64
CA VAL A 198 -2.47 -6.17 -9.46
C VAL A 198 -2.24 -4.72 -9.83
N VAL A 199 -1.11 -4.18 -9.38
CA VAL A 199 -0.77 -2.76 -9.51
C VAL A 199 0.44 -2.62 -10.42
N VAL A 200 0.34 -1.78 -11.43
CA VAL A 200 1.39 -1.47 -12.40
C VAL A 200 1.79 -0.02 -12.22
N TYR A 201 3.06 0.23 -11.87
CA TYR A 201 3.54 1.57 -11.53
C TYR A 201 4.87 1.88 -12.22
N SER A 202 5.19 3.15 -12.37
CA SER A 202 6.41 3.63 -13.05
C SER A 202 7.68 3.04 -12.42
N LYS A 203 8.74 2.90 -13.22
CA LYS A 203 10.10 2.65 -12.75
C LYS A 203 10.75 3.93 -12.26
#